data_1a30220c6773948f49cf3fbefa3f8bb1
#
_entry.id   1a30220c6773948f49cf3fbefa3f8bb1
#
_cell.length_a   1.000
_cell.length_b   1.000
_cell.length_c   1.000
_cell.angle_alpha   90.00
_cell.angle_beta   90.00
_cell.angle_gamma   90.00
#
_symmetry.space_group_name_H-M   'P 1'
#
loop_
_entity.id
_entity.type
_entity.pdbx_description
1 polymer ?
#
loop_
_entity_poly.entity_id
_entity_poly.type
_entity_poly.pdbx_seq_one_letter_code
_entity_poly.pdbx_strand_id
1 'polypeptide(L)'
;MVADVLEEISAKAPEDGKPCVTYIGPDGAGHYVKMVHNGIEYGDMQLIAESYDLMQHLLGLSAEDMAEIFTEWNKGELDSYLIEITADILSRKDDEGQDGPIVDYILDAAGNKGTGKWTSQSSLDLGVPLSLITESVFARYISTYKEERVHASKVLPKPAAFKFEGDKAELIEKIRQALYFSKIISYAQGFAQLRVASKENNWNLPFADIASIWRDGCIIRSRFLQKITDAYNRDADLANLLLDEYFLD
;
A
#
# COMPACT_ATOMS: atom_id res chain seq x y z
N MET A 1 20.76 -5.11 -25.88
CA MET A 1 20.18 -6.31 -26.54
C MET A 1 18.93 -6.83 -25.82
N VAL A 2 18.96 -7.20 -24.53
CA VAL A 2 17.71 -7.54 -23.80
C VAL A 2 17.01 -6.28 -23.28
N ALA A 3 17.77 -5.26 -22.90
CA ALA A 3 17.23 -4.00 -22.37
C ALA A 3 16.25 -3.34 -23.35
N ASP A 4 16.62 -3.19 -24.61
CA ASP A 4 15.79 -2.54 -25.63
C ASP A 4 14.42 -3.20 -25.77
N VAL A 5 14.38 -4.55 -25.73
CA VAL A 5 13.13 -5.32 -25.80
C VAL A 5 12.28 -5.10 -24.53
N LEU A 6 12.91 -5.13 -23.36
CA LEU A 6 12.21 -4.91 -22.09
C LEU A 6 11.70 -3.47 -21.99
N GLU A 7 12.46 -2.50 -22.44
CA GLU A 7 12.03 -1.11 -22.51
C GLU A 7 10.85 -0.94 -23.47
N GLU A 8 10.84 -1.59 -24.62
CA GLU A 8 9.77 -1.48 -25.59
C GLU A 8 8.43 -2.04 -25.05
N ILE A 9 8.46 -3.22 -24.42
CA ILE A 9 7.26 -3.91 -23.94
C ILE A 9 6.75 -3.47 -22.56
N SER A 10 7.57 -2.72 -21.80
CA SER A 10 7.18 -2.24 -20.46
C SER A 10 6.10 -1.17 -20.52
N ALA A 11 5.35 -1.01 -19.42
CA ALA A 11 4.50 0.16 -19.21
C ALA A 11 5.32 1.45 -19.32
N LYS A 12 4.64 2.54 -19.67
CA LYS A 12 5.25 3.88 -19.80
C LYS A 12 4.63 4.79 -18.77
N ALA A 13 5.48 5.39 -17.94
CA ALA A 13 5.02 6.34 -16.92
C ALA A 13 4.25 7.51 -17.58
N PRO A 14 3.04 7.82 -17.10
CA PRO A 14 2.20 8.85 -17.72
C PRO A 14 2.80 10.25 -17.64
N GLU A 15 3.66 10.53 -16.66
CA GLU A 15 4.24 11.84 -16.43
C GLU A 15 5.30 12.22 -17.48
N ASP A 16 6.11 11.25 -17.94
CA ASP A 16 7.26 11.54 -18.81
C ASP A 16 7.46 10.53 -19.96
N GLY A 17 6.59 9.53 -20.06
CA GLY A 17 6.66 8.49 -21.09
C GLY A 17 7.84 7.52 -20.95
N LYS A 18 8.58 7.57 -19.84
CA LYS A 18 9.71 6.66 -19.61
C LYS A 18 9.24 5.23 -19.35
N PRO A 19 10.00 4.24 -19.83
CA PRO A 19 9.68 2.84 -19.58
C PRO A 19 9.83 2.50 -18.10
N CYS A 20 8.85 1.78 -17.56
CA CYS A 20 8.86 1.30 -16.18
C CYS A 20 9.67 0.01 -16.04
N VAL A 21 10.90 0.04 -16.47
CA VAL A 21 11.87 -1.04 -16.36
C VAL A 21 13.29 -0.49 -16.20
N THR A 22 14.10 -1.12 -15.36
CA THR A 22 15.51 -0.78 -15.21
C THR A 22 16.31 -2.00 -14.74
N TYR A 23 17.63 -1.96 -14.93
CA TYR A 23 18.53 -2.90 -14.30
C TYR A 23 18.74 -2.52 -12.85
N ILE A 24 18.28 -3.37 -11.93
CA ILE A 24 18.30 -3.08 -10.48
C ILE A 24 19.69 -3.27 -9.88
N GLY A 25 20.40 -4.31 -10.27
CA GLY A 25 21.71 -4.66 -9.70
C GLY A 25 22.06 -6.12 -9.91
N PRO A 26 23.24 -6.55 -9.41
CA PRO A 26 23.74 -7.91 -9.57
C PRO A 26 22.96 -8.92 -8.72
N ASP A 27 23.22 -10.20 -8.97
CA ASP A 27 22.73 -11.34 -8.20
C ASP A 27 21.21 -11.35 -8.01
N GLY A 28 20.75 -11.37 -6.77
CA GLY A 28 19.34 -11.37 -6.41
C GLY A 28 18.70 -10.00 -6.19
N ALA A 29 19.40 -8.89 -6.50
CA ALA A 29 18.95 -7.53 -6.19
C ALA A 29 17.53 -7.22 -6.72
N GLY A 30 17.23 -7.56 -7.96
CA GLY A 30 15.91 -7.34 -8.55
C GLY A 30 14.80 -8.13 -7.86
N HIS A 31 15.08 -9.38 -7.47
CA HIS A 31 14.12 -10.21 -6.71
C HIS A 31 13.89 -9.64 -5.31
N TYR A 32 14.93 -9.15 -4.66
CA TYR A 32 14.82 -8.52 -3.34
C TYR A 32 13.99 -7.24 -3.39
N VAL A 33 14.24 -6.38 -4.37
CA VAL A 33 13.44 -5.17 -4.60
C VAL A 33 11.97 -5.53 -4.86
N LYS A 34 11.69 -6.57 -5.67
CA LYS A 34 10.31 -7.02 -5.89
C LYS A 34 9.65 -7.59 -4.64
N MET A 35 10.40 -8.28 -3.79
CA MET A 35 9.92 -8.76 -2.50
C MET A 35 9.49 -7.59 -1.60
N VAL A 36 10.33 -6.57 -1.46
CA VAL A 36 10.02 -5.37 -0.66
C VAL A 36 8.86 -4.57 -1.25
N HIS A 37 8.80 -4.43 -2.59
CA HIS A 37 7.63 -3.86 -3.28
C HIS A 37 6.33 -4.53 -2.83
N ASN A 38 6.30 -5.86 -2.76
CA ASN A 38 5.10 -6.58 -2.30
C ASN A 38 4.85 -6.39 -0.79
N GLY A 39 5.88 -6.18 0.00
CA GLY A 39 5.70 -5.79 1.41
C GLY A 39 4.98 -4.45 1.55
N ILE A 40 5.39 -3.44 0.77
CA ILE A 40 4.72 -2.14 0.69
C ILE A 40 3.26 -2.30 0.24
N GLU A 41 2.99 -3.14 -0.76
CA GLU A 41 1.65 -3.48 -1.23
C GLU A 41 0.74 -3.98 -0.10
N TYR A 42 1.26 -4.85 0.80
CA TYR A 42 0.52 -5.31 1.97
C TYR A 42 0.17 -4.15 2.91
N GLY A 43 1.10 -3.22 3.11
CA GLY A 43 0.86 -1.98 3.85
C GLY A 43 -0.27 -1.15 3.25
N ASP A 44 -0.18 -0.87 1.96
CA ASP A 44 -1.20 -0.09 1.24
C ASP A 44 -2.60 -0.72 1.36
N MET A 45 -2.72 -2.04 1.17
CA MET A 45 -4.01 -2.74 1.29
C MET A 45 -4.56 -2.69 2.71
N GLN A 46 -3.72 -2.87 3.73
CA GLN A 46 -4.15 -2.81 5.13
C GLN A 46 -4.64 -1.42 5.50
N LEU A 47 -3.93 -0.37 5.09
CA LEU A 47 -4.32 1.01 5.35
C LEU A 47 -5.66 1.37 4.69
N ILE A 48 -5.91 0.89 3.48
CA ILE A 48 -7.21 1.04 2.80
C ILE A 48 -8.30 0.29 3.58
N ALA A 49 -8.04 -0.94 4.02
CA ALA A 49 -8.99 -1.73 4.80
C ALA A 49 -9.34 -1.05 6.15
N GLU A 50 -8.37 -0.48 6.84
CA GLU A 50 -8.59 0.27 8.08
C GLU A 50 -9.38 1.57 7.83
N SER A 51 -9.11 2.27 6.74
CA SER A 51 -9.89 3.45 6.35
C SER A 51 -11.35 3.09 6.04
N TYR A 52 -11.56 1.98 5.34
CA TYR A 52 -12.88 1.41 5.09
C TYR A 52 -13.60 1.07 6.40
N ASP A 53 -12.94 0.36 7.32
CA ASP A 53 -13.50 -0.07 8.60
C ASP A 53 -13.95 1.12 9.46
N LEU A 54 -13.10 2.15 9.56
CA LEU A 54 -13.45 3.39 10.26
C LEU A 54 -14.66 4.09 9.64
N MET A 55 -14.72 4.20 8.32
CA MET A 55 -15.85 4.84 7.65
C MET A 55 -17.14 4.04 7.80
N GLN A 56 -17.07 2.71 7.70
CA GLN A 56 -18.24 1.85 7.84
C GLN A 56 -18.72 1.79 9.29
N HIS A 57 -17.86 1.45 10.24
CA HIS A 57 -18.30 1.14 11.61
C HIS A 57 -18.38 2.37 12.51
N LEU A 58 -17.54 3.37 12.33
CA LEU A 58 -17.55 4.58 13.13
C LEU A 58 -18.52 5.63 12.58
N LEU A 59 -18.55 5.82 11.26
CA LEU A 59 -19.39 6.82 10.60
C LEU A 59 -20.70 6.26 10.07
N GLY A 60 -20.83 4.93 9.95
CA GLY A 60 -22.02 4.27 9.42
C GLY A 60 -22.27 4.56 7.94
N LEU A 61 -21.21 4.71 7.14
CA LEU A 61 -21.33 4.96 5.71
C LEU A 61 -21.63 3.66 4.95
N SER A 62 -22.41 3.77 3.89
CA SER A 62 -22.65 2.69 2.95
C SER A 62 -21.44 2.46 2.03
N ALA A 63 -21.39 1.32 1.35
CA ALA A 63 -20.36 1.06 0.33
C ALA A 63 -20.43 2.09 -0.80
N GLU A 64 -21.62 2.51 -1.22
CA GLU A 64 -21.82 3.53 -2.26
C GLU A 64 -21.24 4.89 -1.82
N ASP A 65 -21.54 5.35 -0.57
CA ASP A 65 -20.95 6.58 -0.04
C ASP A 65 -19.42 6.52 -0.01
N MET A 66 -18.85 5.37 0.40
CA MET A 66 -17.41 5.17 0.44
C MET A 66 -16.79 5.11 -0.96
N ALA A 67 -17.49 4.54 -1.95
CA ALA A 67 -17.05 4.56 -3.35
C ALA A 67 -16.88 5.99 -3.88
N GLU A 68 -17.82 6.88 -3.56
CA GLU A 68 -17.73 8.30 -3.92
C GLU A 68 -16.53 8.98 -3.24
N ILE A 69 -16.29 8.69 -1.95
CA ILE A 69 -15.17 9.23 -1.18
C ILE A 69 -13.83 8.76 -1.79
N PHE A 70 -13.66 7.46 -2.05
CA PHE A 70 -12.43 6.93 -2.67
C PHE A 70 -12.25 7.46 -4.10
N THR A 71 -13.32 7.66 -4.86
CA THR A 71 -13.29 8.30 -6.17
C THR A 71 -12.75 9.73 -6.09
N GLU A 72 -13.19 10.50 -5.08
CA GLU A 72 -12.70 11.86 -4.86
C GLU A 72 -11.23 11.86 -4.41
N TRP A 73 -10.85 10.98 -3.49
CA TRP A 73 -9.47 10.83 -3.04
C TRP A 73 -8.51 10.46 -4.18
N ASN A 74 -8.99 9.68 -5.16
CA ASN A 74 -8.19 9.28 -6.33
C ASN A 74 -7.90 10.44 -7.32
N LYS A 75 -8.48 11.61 -7.12
CA LYS A 75 -8.15 12.81 -7.93
C LYS A 75 -6.97 13.60 -7.38
N GLY A 76 -6.58 13.37 -6.13
CA GLY A 76 -5.55 14.10 -5.38
C GLY A 76 -4.26 13.29 -5.14
N GLU A 77 -3.68 13.48 -3.96
CA GLU A 77 -2.40 12.85 -3.57
C GLU A 77 -2.50 11.33 -3.41
N LEU A 78 -3.71 10.83 -3.14
CA LEU A 78 -3.98 9.40 -3.00
C LEU A 78 -4.19 8.68 -4.34
N ASP A 79 -4.14 9.39 -5.48
CA ASP A 79 -4.23 8.79 -6.82
C ASP A 79 -3.29 7.59 -6.94
N SER A 80 -3.90 6.41 -7.05
CA SER A 80 -3.19 5.14 -7.13
C SER A 80 -4.10 4.03 -7.65
N TYR A 81 -3.49 2.98 -8.19
CA TYR A 81 -4.22 1.81 -8.66
C TYR A 81 -5.11 1.19 -7.57
N LEU A 82 -4.60 1.04 -6.35
CA LEU A 82 -5.37 0.43 -5.26
C LEU A 82 -6.55 1.30 -4.81
N ILE A 83 -6.43 2.62 -4.79
CA ILE A 83 -7.56 3.52 -4.49
C ILE A 83 -8.59 3.49 -5.62
N GLU A 84 -8.13 3.49 -6.88
CA GLU A 84 -8.99 3.37 -8.06
C GLU A 84 -9.86 2.11 -8.01
N ILE A 85 -9.23 0.93 -7.84
CA ILE A 85 -9.98 -0.33 -7.77
C ILE A 85 -10.82 -0.45 -6.50
N THR A 86 -10.45 0.18 -5.39
CA THR A 86 -11.28 0.24 -4.18
C THR A 86 -12.59 0.96 -4.46
N ALA A 87 -12.53 2.12 -5.13
CA ALA A 87 -13.73 2.85 -5.54
C ALA A 87 -14.62 2.02 -6.47
N ASP A 88 -14.02 1.34 -7.46
CA ASP A 88 -14.75 0.47 -8.39
C ASP A 88 -15.42 -0.71 -7.66
N ILE A 89 -14.70 -1.43 -6.79
CA ILE A 89 -15.23 -2.56 -6.01
C ILE A 89 -16.41 -2.11 -5.13
N LEU A 90 -16.27 -1.00 -4.43
CA LEU A 90 -17.31 -0.51 -3.53
C LEU A 90 -18.58 -0.03 -4.26
N SER A 91 -18.45 0.38 -5.52
CA SER A 91 -19.58 0.77 -6.37
C SER A 91 -20.33 -0.42 -6.98
N ARG A 92 -19.75 -1.63 -6.95
CA ARG A 92 -20.30 -2.82 -7.60
C ARG A 92 -21.39 -3.48 -6.76
N LYS A 93 -22.47 -3.86 -7.45
CA LYS A 93 -23.49 -4.76 -6.90
C LYS A 93 -23.09 -6.20 -7.17
N ASP A 94 -23.66 -7.11 -6.41
CA ASP A 94 -23.46 -8.53 -6.63
C ASP A 94 -24.03 -8.97 -7.99
N ASP A 95 -23.24 -9.69 -8.78
CA ASP A 95 -23.63 -10.20 -10.11
C ASP A 95 -24.36 -11.56 -10.04
N GLU A 96 -24.36 -12.22 -8.87
CA GLU A 96 -24.94 -13.54 -8.67
C GLU A 96 -26.38 -13.51 -8.12
N GLY A 97 -27.00 -12.32 -8.07
CA GLY A 97 -28.40 -12.12 -7.75
C GLY A 97 -28.73 -11.89 -6.29
N GLN A 98 -27.75 -11.52 -5.48
CA GLN A 98 -27.94 -11.05 -4.12
C GLN A 98 -28.22 -9.54 -4.12
N ASP A 99 -29.05 -9.08 -3.21
CA ASP A 99 -29.30 -7.64 -3.04
C ASP A 99 -28.18 -7.00 -2.19
N GLY A 100 -27.45 -6.05 -2.75
CA GLY A 100 -26.44 -5.29 -2.02
C GLY A 100 -25.09 -5.15 -2.72
N PRO A 101 -24.12 -4.51 -2.08
CA PRO A 101 -22.79 -4.33 -2.63
C PRO A 101 -22.00 -5.64 -2.61
N ILE A 102 -21.25 -5.92 -3.67
CA ILE A 102 -20.46 -7.16 -3.79
C ILE A 102 -19.48 -7.35 -2.63
N VAL A 103 -18.95 -6.26 -2.06
CA VAL A 103 -17.98 -6.32 -0.95
C VAL A 103 -18.54 -7.04 0.28
N ASP A 104 -19.85 -7.04 0.50
CA ASP A 104 -20.48 -7.71 1.64
C ASP A 104 -20.52 -9.24 1.50
N TYR A 105 -20.32 -9.76 0.28
CA TYR A 105 -20.33 -11.19 -0.04
C TYR A 105 -18.94 -11.77 -0.25
N ILE A 106 -17.91 -10.95 -0.28
CA ILE A 106 -16.53 -11.40 -0.39
C ILE A 106 -16.06 -11.99 0.94
N LEU A 107 -15.43 -13.16 0.89
CA LEU A 107 -14.85 -13.80 2.07
C LEU A 107 -13.78 -12.90 2.69
N ASP A 108 -13.94 -12.58 3.96
CA ASP A 108 -13.02 -11.76 4.75
C ASP A 108 -11.78 -12.54 5.24
N ALA A 109 -11.13 -13.26 4.33
CA ALA A 109 -9.90 -14.01 4.56
C ALA A 109 -8.91 -13.76 3.42
N ALA A 110 -7.80 -13.10 3.71
CA ALA A 110 -6.80 -12.74 2.72
C ALA A 110 -5.67 -13.78 2.66
N GLY A 111 -5.45 -14.35 1.46
CA GLY A 111 -4.36 -15.30 1.22
C GLY A 111 -2.97 -14.66 1.32
N ASN A 112 -1.95 -15.49 1.50
CA ASN A 112 -0.55 -15.08 1.58
C ASN A 112 0.32 -15.97 0.69
N LYS A 113 1.05 -15.36 -0.25
CA LYS A 113 1.99 -16.06 -1.15
C LYS A 113 3.44 -16.03 -0.66
N GLY A 114 3.72 -15.40 0.50
CA GLY A 114 5.01 -15.44 1.17
C GLY A 114 5.85 -14.17 1.07
N THR A 115 5.67 -13.30 0.07
CA THR A 115 6.52 -12.12 -0.13
C THR A 115 6.48 -11.11 1.02
N GLY A 116 5.31 -10.84 1.59
CA GLY A 116 5.17 -9.98 2.79
C GLY A 116 5.89 -10.60 4.00
N LYS A 117 5.71 -11.92 4.21
CA LYS A 117 6.43 -12.65 5.26
C LYS A 117 7.95 -12.54 5.09
N TRP A 118 8.47 -12.77 3.89
CA TRP A 118 9.91 -12.70 3.63
C TRP A 118 10.47 -11.29 3.80
N THR A 119 9.70 -10.26 3.43
CA THR A 119 10.06 -8.87 3.68
C THR A 119 10.23 -8.62 5.18
N SER A 120 9.27 -9.07 6.01
CA SER A 120 9.33 -8.94 7.46
C SER A 120 10.45 -9.76 8.09
N GLN A 121 10.69 -11.00 7.64
CA GLN A 121 11.81 -11.81 8.10
C GLN A 121 13.15 -11.15 7.81
N SER A 122 13.34 -10.69 6.58
CA SER A 122 14.57 -9.99 6.19
C SER A 122 14.77 -8.69 6.99
N SER A 123 13.72 -7.96 7.33
CA SER A 123 13.84 -6.76 8.16
C SER A 123 14.36 -7.05 9.56
N LEU A 124 13.93 -8.17 10.15
CA LEU A 124 14.45 -8.62 11.45
C LEU A 124 15.92 -9.03 11.36
N ASP A 125 16.29 -9.76 10.31
CA ASP A 125 17.68 -10.18 10.08
C ASP A 125 18.61 -8.96 9.87
N LEU A 126 18.13 -7.92 9.20
CA LEU A 126 18.87 -6.69 8.93
C LEU A 126 18.81 -5.66 10.09
N GLY A 127 17.98 -5.90 11.12
CA GLY A 127 17.77 -4.94 12.20
C GLY A 127 17.05 -3.66 11.75
N VAL A 128 16.21 -3.71 10.73
CA VAL A 128 15.45 -2.57 10.21
C VAL A 128 14.04 -2.58 10.78
N PRO A 129 13.57 -1.50 11.44
CA PRO A 129 12.20 -1.44 11.94
C PRO A 129 11.20 -1.31 10.78
N LEU A 130 10.35 -2.33 10.60
CA LEU A 130 9.37 -2.45 9.53
C LEU A 130 7.97 -2.68 10.12
N SER A 131 7.60 -1.88 11.11
CA SER A 131 6.42 -2.10 11.95
C SER A 131 5.12 -2.10 11.14
N LEU A 132 4.90 -1.13 10.25
CA LEU A 132 3.67 -1.01 9.47
C LEU A 132 3.50 -2.21 8.50
N ILE A 133 4.54 -2.53 7.74
CA ILE A 133 4.50 -3.65 6.78
C ILE A 133 4.33 -4.99 7.52
N THR A 134 5.02 -5.19 8.63
CA THR A 134 4.94 -6.43 9.42
C THR A 134 3.56 -6.58 10.07
N GLU A 135 2.98 -5.51 10.59
CA GLU A 135 1.60 -5.53 11.13
C GLU A 135 0.58 -5.90 10.05
N SER A 136 0.76 -5.38 8.83
CA SER A 136 -0.09 -5.74 7.69
C SER A 136 -0.02 -7.23 7.34
N VAL A 137 1.15 -7.86 7.53
CA VAL A 137 1.30 -9.32 7.38
C VAL A 137 0.55 -10.06 8.48
N PHE A 138 0.63 -9.61 9.73
CA PHE A 138 -0.09 -10.22 10.85
C PHE A 138 -1.60 -10.04 10.73
N ALA A 139 -2.09 -8.86 10.33
CA ALA A 139 -3.50 -8.64 10.05
C ALA A 139 -4.03 -9.64 9.01
N ARG A 140 -3.24 -9.90 7.96
CA ARG A 140 -3.57 -10.90 6.95
C ARG A 140 -3.62 -12.33 7.51
N TYR A 141 -2.70 -12.69 8.42
CA TYR A 141 -2.77 -13.99 9.11
C TYR A 141 -4.00 -14.09 9.99
N ILE A 142 -4.32 -13.07 10.77
CA ILE A 142 -5.53 -13.02 11.61
C ILE A 142 -6.79 -13.19 10.75
N SER A 143 -6.84 -12.60 9.55
CA SER A 143 -7.99 -12.75 8.66
C SER A 143 -8.27 -14.21 8.29
N THR A 144 -7.25 -15.07 8.22
CA THR A 144 -7.42 -16.49 7.87
C THR A 144 -7.98 -17.34 9.02
N TYR A 145 -7.96 -16.85 10.26
CA TYR A 145 -8.54 -17.57 11.43
C TYR A 145 -10.06 -17.36 11.51
N LYS A 146 -10.77 -17.54 10.37
CA LYS A 146 -12.20 -17.23 10.24
C LYS A 146 -13.06 -17.92 11.30
N GLU A 147 -12.89 -19.23 11.52
CA GLU A 147 -13.69 -19.98 12.48
C GLU A 147 -13.46 -19.48 13.91
N GLU A 148 -12.20 -19.24 14.29
CA GLU A 148 -11.83 -18.74 15.60
C GLU A 148 -12.39 -17.31 15.81
N ARG A 149 -12.26 -16.40 14.82
CA ARG A 149 -12.83 -15.06 14.88
C ARG A 149 -14.35 -15.09 15.05
N VAL A 150 -15.04 -15.93 14.28
CA VAL A 150 -16.50 -16.10 14.39
C VAL A 150 -16.90 -16.69 15.75
N HIS A 151 -16.12 -17.63 16.29
CA HIS A 151 -16.37 -18.17 17.63
C HIS A 151 -16.15 -17.06 18.68
N ALA A 152 -15.02 -16.36 18.64
CA ALA A 152 -14.69 -15.28 19.56
C ALA A 152 -15.75 -14.17 19.56
N SER A 153 -16.29 -13.81 18.40
CA SER A 153 -17.34 -12.77 18.29
C SER A 153 -18.65 -13.13 19.01
N LYS A 154 -18.87 -14.41 19.29
CA LYS A 154 -20.07 -14.92 20.00
C LYS A 154 -19.87 -15.03 21.50
N VAL A 155 -18.64 -15.26 21.97
CA VAL A 155 -18.33 -15.54 23.37
C VAL A 155 -17.67 -14.38 24.11
N LEU A 156 -16.97 -13.51 23.41
CA LEU A 156 -16.34 -12.34 24.01
C LEU A 156 -17.37 -11.24 24.28
N PRO A 157 -17.22 -10.49 25.38
CA PRO A 157 -18.10 -9.34 25.66
C PRO A 157 -17.97 -8.31 24.54
N LYS A 158 -19.11 -7.85 24.05
CA LYS A 158 -19.12 -6.77 23.04
C LYS A 158 -18.77 -5.44 23.70
N PRO A 159 -17.97 -4.59 23.06
CA PRO A 159 -17.78 -3.21 23.53
C PRO A 159 -19.13 -2.46 23.54
N ALA A 160 -19.22 -1.44 24.38
CA ALA A 160 -20.38 -0.56 24.36
C ALA A 160 -20.55 0.07 22.96
N ALA A 161 -21.80 0.19 22.51
CA ALA A 161 -22.07 0.85 21.24
C ALA A 161 -21.55 2.30 21.31
N PHE A 162 -20.65 2.65 20.38
CA PHE A 162 -20.16 4.01 20.21
C PHE A 162 -20.94 4.69 19.09
N LYS A 163 -21.39 5.90 19.32
CA LYS A 163 -22.00 6.74 18.28
C LYS A 163 -21.12 7.96 18.09
N PHE A 164 -20.64 8.14 16.87
CA PHE A 164 -19.92 9.36 16.53
C PHE A 164 -20.87 10.55 16.45
N GLU A 165 -20.61 11.61 17.22
CA GLU A 165 -21.43 12.82 17.29
C GLU A 165 -20.76 14.06 16.70
N GLY A 166 -19.55 13.91 16.12
CA GLY A 166 -18.81 14.98 15.48
C GLY A 166 -19.21 15.25 14.02
N ASP A 167 -18.48 16.15 13.38
CA ASP A 167 -18.62 16.41 11.96
C ASP A 167 -18.01 15.25 11.14
N LYS A 168 -18.87 14.57 10.38
CA LYS A 168 -18.45 13.44 9.54
C LYS A 168 -17.49 13.87 8.44
N ALA A 169 -17.71 15.03 7.81
CA ALA A 169 -16.86 15.51 6.73
C ALA A 169 -15.44 15.84 7.25
N GLU A 170 -15.36 16.45 8.44
CA GLU A 170 -14.06 16.69 9.10
C GLU A 170 -13.33 15.38 9.40
N LEU A 171 -14.04 14.36 9.90
CA LEU A 171 -13.40 13.07 10.19
C LEU A 171 -12.98 12.32 8.93
N ILE A 172 -13.77 12.36 7.85
CA ILE A 172 -13.39 11.79 6.56
C ILE A 172 -12.10 12.42 6.04
N GLU A 173 -11.97 13.75 6.17
CA GLU A 173 -10.75 14.44 5.78
C GLU A 173 -9.55 14.03 6.66
N LYS A 174 -9.74 13.85 7.96
CA LYS A 174 -8.68 13.33 8.86
C LYS A 174 -8.28 11.89 8.51
N ILE A 175 -9.23 11.04 8.12
CA ILE A 175 -8.93 9.68 7.64
C ILE A 175 -8.13 9.75 6.34
N ARG A 176 -8.48 10.64 5.40
CA ARG A 176 -7.72 10.86 4.17
C ARG A 176 -6.27 11.23 4.45
N GLN A 177 -6.06 12.21 5.33
CA GLN A 177 -4.72 12.67 5.73
C GLN A 177 -3.93 11.56 6.42
N ALA A 178 -4.56 10.82 7.33
CA ALA A 178 -3.93 9.70 8.02
C ALA A 178 -3.54 8.57 7.05
N LEU A 179 -4.41 8.25 6.09
CA LEU A 179 -4.14 7.27 5.03
C LEU A 179 -2.94 7.70 4.19
N TYR A 180 -2.89 8.95 3.73
CA TYR A 180 -1.80 9.47 2.92
C TYR A 180 -0.46 9.44 3.69
N PHE A 181 -0.46 9.96 4.92
CA PHE A 181 0.73 9.96 5.77
C PHE A 181 1.23 8.53 6.06
N SER A 182 0.33 7.62 6.43
CA SER A 182 0.70 6.23 6.70
C SER A 182 1.22 5.52 5.45
N LYS A 183 0.68 5.85 4.27
CA LYS A 183 1.19 5.35 3.00
C LYS A 183 2.64 5.82 2.77
N ILE A 184 2.96 7.08 3.01
CA ILE A 184 4.34 7.60 2.95
C ILE A 184 5.26 6.80 3.90
N ILE A 185 4.80 6.53 5.13
CA ILE A 185 5.56 5.72 6.11
C ILE A 185 5.81 4.30 5.59
N SER A 186 4.83 3.65 4.95
CA SER A 186 5.00 2.31 4.36
C SER A 186 6.14 2.28 3.34
N TYR A 187 6.17 3.27 2.43
CA TYR A 187 7.25 3.40 1.45
C TYR A 187 8.58 3.77 2.11
N ALA A 188 8.58 4.68 3.08
CA ALA A 188 9.80 5.05 3.83
C ALA A 188 10.43 3.83 4.51
N GLN A 189 9.63 2.96 5.12
CA GLN A 189 10.08 1.70 5.72
C GLN A 189 10.68 0.75 4.65
N GLY A 190 9.99 0.58 3.52
CA GLY A 190 10.48 -0.25 2.41
C GLY A 190 11.82 0.24 1.85
N PHE A 191 11.95 1.54 1.59
CA PHE A 191 13.21 2.14 1.10
C PHE A 191 14.33 2.08 2.15
N ALA A 192 14.02 2.22 3.44
CA ALA A 192 15.00 2.03 4.51
C ALA A 192 15.55 0.59 4.50
N GLN A 193 14.70 -0.41 4.33
CA GLN A 193 15.12 -1.81 4.19
C GLN A 193 15.98 -2.04 2.94
N LEU A 194 15.56 -1.49 1.79
CA LEU A 194 16.34 -1.58 0.56
C LEU A 194 17.73 -0.97 0.71
N ARG A 195 17.84 0.16 1.43
CA ARG A 195 19.13 0.82 1.66
C ARG A 195 20.08 -0.03 2.51
N VAL A 196 19.58 -0.64 3.59
CA VAL A 196 20.40 -1.52 4.43
C VAL A 196 20.81 -2.77 3.65
N ALA A 197 19.87 -3.42 2.97
CA ALA A 197 20.15 -4.60 2.14
C ALA A 197 21.14 -4.29 1.02
N SER A 198 21.04 -3.11 0.38
CA SER A 198 21.97 -2.65 -0.65
C SER A 198 23.40 -2.56 -0.13
N LYS A 199 23.58 -2.02 1.08
CA LYS A 199 24.88 -1.90 1.74
C LYS A 199 25.45 -3.28 2.12
N GLU A 200 24.65 -4.14 2.76
CA GLU A 200 25.07 -5.48 3.20
C GLU A 200 25.54 -6.35 2.03
N ASN A 201 24.86 -6.23 0.88
CA ASN A 201 25.16 -7.06 -0.29
C ASN A 201 26.00 -6.35 -1.36
N ASN A 202 26.41 -5.11 -1.15
CA ASN A 202 27.17 -4.30 -2.12
C ASN A 202 26.44 -4.15 -3.48
N TRP A 203 25.12 -4.00 -3.47
CA TRP A 203 24.32 -3.92 -4.72
C TRP A 203 24.32 -2.54 -5.37
N ASN A 204 24.58 -1.47 -4.61
CA ASN A 204 24.50 -0.08 -5.09
C ASN A 204 23.15 0.22 -5.76
N LEU A 205 22.05 -0.07 -5.07
CA LEU A 205 20.69 0.06 -5.61
C LEU A 205 20.38 1.49 -6.06
N PRO A 206 19.82 1.67 -7.28
CA PRO A 206 19.44 2.99 -7.81
C PRO A 206 18.05 3.37 -7.29
N PHE A 207 17.93 3.98 -6.12
CA PHE A 207 16.65 4.24 -5.45
C PHE A 207 15.70 5.13 -6.26
N ALA A 208 16.21 6.16 -6.95
CA ALA A 208 15.41 6.99 -7.84
C ALA A 208 14.80 6.16 -8.99
N ASP A 209 15.59 5.30 -9.61
CA ASP A 209 15.11 4.42 -10.69
C ASP A 209 14.12 3.39 -10.17
N ILE A 210 14.35 2.83 -8.97
CA ILE A 210 13.42 1.90 -8.33
C ILE A 210 12.06 2.56 -8.12
N ALA A 211 12.00 3.78 -7.58
CA ALA A 211 10.75 4.54 -7.45
C ALA A 211 10.14 4.82 -8.82
N SER A 212 10.96 5.20 -9.80
CA SER A 212 10.52 5.54 -11.15
C SER A 212 9.82 4.39 -11.87
N ILE A 213 10.33 3.16 -11.76
CA ILE A 213 9.72 1.99 -12.43
C ILE A 213 8.43 1.51 -11.78
N TRP A 214 8.09 1.98 -10.58
CA TRP A 214 6.83 1.66 -9.92
C TRP A 214 5.69 2.61 -10.28
N ARG A 215 5.96 3.67 -11.07
CA ARG A 215 4.98 4.68 -11.45
C ARG A 215 3.86 4.16 -12.35
N ASP A 216 4.11 3.06 -13.09
CA ASP A 216 3.07 2.39 -13.88
C ASP A 216 3.37 0.89 -14.05
N GLY A 217 2.35 0.14 -14.53
CA GLY A 217 2.46 -1.30 -14.82
C GLY A 217 2.57 -2.19 -13.58
N CYS A 218 2.30 -1.70 -12.38
CA CYS A 218 2.33 -2.49 -11.15
C CYS A 218 1.19 -2.10 -10.19
N ILE A 219 0.92 -2.98 -9.23
CA ILE A 219 -0.20 -2.84 -8.28
C ILE A 219 -0.03 -1.66 -7.30
N ILE A 220 1.20 -1.22 -7.03
CA ILE A 220 1.46 -0.05 -6.17
C ILE A 220 1.64 1.25 -6.96
N ARG A 221 1.30 1.26 -8.25
CA ARG A 221 1.26 2.48 -9.06
C ARG A 221 0.57 3.61 -8.29
N SER A 222 1.25 4.74 -8.13
CA SER A 222 0.77 5.85 -7.32
C SER A 222 1.41 7.15 -7.77
N ARG A 223 0.62 8.23 -7.75
CA ARG A 223 1.06 9.56 -8.17
C ARG A 223 2.26 10.08 -7.37
N PHE A 224 2.32 9.79 -6.07
CA PHE A 224 3.42 10.28 -5.24
C PHE A 224 4.77 9.57 -5.48
N LEU A 225 4.82 8.48 -6.25
CA LEU A 225 6.08 7.83 -6.64
C LEU A 225 7.00 8.75 -7.43
N GLN A 226 6.44 9.70 -8.20
CA GLN A 226 7.24 10.75 -8.82
C GLN A 226 7.96 11.60 -7.76
N LYS A 227 7.30 11.91 -6.64
CA LYS A 227 7.91 12.68 -5.54
C LYS A 227 9.03 11.91 -4.84
N ILE A 228 8.89 10.59 -4.70
CA ILE A 228 9.95 9.72 -4.20
C ILE A 228 11.14 9.69 -5.19
N THR A 229 10.85 9.57 -6.48
CA THR A 229 11.88 9.64 -7.55
C THR A 229 12.64 10.96 -7.46
N ASP A 230 11.94 12.07 -7.33
CA ASP A 230 12.53 13.41 -7.24
C ASP A 230 13.38 13.55 -5.96
N ALA A 231 12.91 13.02 -4.83
CA ALA A 231 13.64 13.04 -3.56
C ALA A 231 14.99 12.33 -3.68
N TYR A 232 15.03 11.11 -4.23
CA TYR A 232 16.29 10.38 -4.43
C TYR A 232 17.16 10.94 -5.56
N ASN A 233 16.60 11.70 -6.50
CA ASN A 233 17.39 12.47 -7.47
C ASN A 233 18.06 13.70 -6.83
N ARG A 234 17.44 14.31 -5.81
CA ARG A 234 18.03 15.41 -5.03
C ARG A 234 19.13 14.91 -4.08
N ASP A 235 18.87 13.79 -3.41
CA ASP A 235 19.79 13.18 -2.45
C ASP A 235 19.74 11.64 -2.58
N ALA A 236 20.72 11.08 -3.27
CA ALA A 236 20.84 9.63 -3.46
C ALA A 236 21.09 8.86 -2.14
N ASP A 237 21.61 9.54 -1.12
CA ASP A 237 21.91 9.01 0.20
C ASP A 237 20.81 9.32 1.25
N LEU A 238 19.67 9.86 0.82
CA LEU A 238 18.56 10.24 1.68
C LEU A 238 18.22 9.12 2.67
N ALA A 239 18.38 9.42 3.95
CA ALA A 239 18.26 8.43 5.02
C ALA A 239 16.81 7.96 5.24
N ASN A 240 15.85 8.86 5.06
CA ASN A 240 14.42 8.60 5.21
C ASN A 240 13.63 9.60 4.35
N LEU A 241 12.57 9.15 3.69
CA LEU A 241 11.73 10.01 2.85
C LEU A 241 11.19 11.24 3.61
N LEU A 242 10.87 11.09 4.89
CA LEU A 242 10.37 12.18 5.73
C LEU A 242 11.39 13.31 5.97
N LEU A 243 12.65 13.14 5.57
CA LEU A 243 13.68 14.18 5.65
C LEU A 243 13.84 14.97 4.36
N ASP A 244 13.14 14.57 3.30
CA ASP A 244 13.12 15.32 2.04
C ASP A 244 12.18 16.53 2.12
N GLU A 245 12.55 17.63 1.47
CA GLU A 245 11.81 18.90 1.51
C GLU A 245 10.33 18.79 1.14
N TYR A 246 9.98 17.89 0.22
CA TYR A 246 8.58 17.69 -0.19
C TYR A 246 7.75 16.99 0.89
N PHE A 247 8.35 16.07 1.65
CA PHE A 247 7.65 15.28 2.67
C PHE A 247 7.70 15.90 4.07
N LEU A 248 8.44 17.01 4.23
CA LEU A 248 8.51 17.76 5.51
C LEU A 248 7.28 18.67 5.72
N ASP A 249 6.63 19.12 4.64
CA ASP A 249 5.45 19.97 4.64
C ASP A 249 4.15 19.13 4.73
#